data_4702a82b91e8e3bb353c3c3f3f9ca934
#
_entry.id   4702a82b91e8e3bb353c3c3f3f9ca934
#
_cell.length_a   1.000
_cell.length_b   1.000
_cell.length_c   1.000
_cell.angle_alpha   90.00
_cell.angle_beta   90.00
_cell.angle_gamma   90.00
#
_symmetry.space_group_name_H-M   'P 1'
#
loop_
_entity.id
_entity.type
_entity.pdbx_description
1 polymer ?
#
loop_
_entity_poly.entity_id
_entity_poly.type
_entity_poly.pdbx_seq_one_letter_code
_entity_poly.pdbx_strand_id
1 'polypeptide(L)' 'MAEYPDELQKLIAFATDMVMPVKVRSDTVKFIGKMGTRQALLALLELAANDQLTKSERELAVKQARNIIKSER' A
#
# COMPACT_ATOMS: atom_id res chain seq x y z
N MET A 1 8.81 8.58 12.96
CA MET A 1 7.59 7.87 12.57
C MET A 1 6.79 8.73 11.61
N ALA A 2 6.41 8.15 10.49
CA ALA A 2 5.65 8.92 9.51
C ALA A 2 4.21 9.07 9.94
N GLU A 3 3.68 10.27 9.82
CA GLU A 3 2.26 10.52 10.06
C GLU A 3 1.56 10.54 8.72
N TYR A 4 0.49 9.76 8.61
CA TYR A 4 -0.27 9.69 7.38
C TYR A 4 -1.59 10.45 7.52
N PRO A 5 -2.07 11.06 6.43
CA PRO A 5 -3.42 11.63 6.44
C PRO A 5 -4.45 10.57 6.83
N ASP A 6 -5.56 11.02 7.41
CA ASP A 6 -6.61 10.10 7.88
C ASP A 6 -7.05 9.13 6.81
N GLU A 7 -7.22 9.63 5.59
CA GLU A 7 -7.67 8.81 4.48
C GLU A 7 -6.70 7.67 4.21
N LEU A 8 -5.42 7.98 4.19
CA LEU A 8 -4.39 6.98 3.94
C LEU A 8 -4.31 5.99 5.10
N GLN A 9 -4.46 6.47 6.34
CA GLN A 9 -4.47 5.59 7.51
C GLN A 9 -5.57 4.53 7.39
N LYS A 10 -6.76 4.95 6.94
CA LYS A 10 -7.88 4.03 6.77
C LYS A 10 -7.57 3.01 5.68
N LEU A 11 -6.95 3.45 4.59
CA LEU A 11 -6.59 2.55 3.51
C LEU A 11 -5.56 1.52 3.97
N ILE A 12 -4.58 1.96 4.75
CA ILE A 12 -3.58 1.05 5.30
C ILE A 12 -4.25 0.02 6.21
N ALA A 13 -5.21 0.46 7.02
CA ALA A 13 -5.93 -0.46 7.91
C ALA A 13 -6.67 -1.53 7.11
N PHE A 14 -7.33 -1.15 6.02
CA PHE A 14 -8.01 -2.12 5.16
C PHE A 14 -7.02 -3.07 4.49
N ALA A 15 -5.89 -2.54 4.03
CA ALA A 15 -4.91 -3.35 3.33
C ALA A 15 -4.25 -4.38 4.25
N THR A 16 -4.25 -4.13 5.56
CA THR A 16 -3.62 -5.02 6.53
C THR A 16 -4.62 -5.79 7.39
N ASP A 17 -5.91 -5.65 7.12
CA ASP A 17 -6.94 -6.33 7.88
C ASP A 17 -7.07 -7.77 7.39
N MET A 18 -6.59 -8.70 8.18
CA MET A 18 -6.57 -10.12 7.79
C MET A 18 -7.97 -10.72 7.70
N VAL A 19 -8.98 -10.06 8.24
CA VAL A 19 -10.37 -10.52 8.10
C VAL A 19 -10.91 -10.23 6.70
N MET A 20 -10.38 -9.20 6.05
CA MET A 20 -10.79 -8.85 4.70
C MET A 20 -10.29 -9.86 3.68
N PRO A 21 -11.09 -10.18 2.65
CA PRO A 21 -10.61 -11.05 1.57
C PRO A 21 -9.36 -10.47 0.89
N VAL A 22 -8.53 -11.37 0.37
CA VAL A 22 -7.30 -10.96 -0.32
C VAL A 22 -7.61 -9.98 -1.45
N LYS A 23 -8.72 -10.19 -2.16
CA LYS A 23 -9.08 -9.29 -3.26
C LYS A 23 -9.29 -7.87 -2.78
N VAL A 24 -9.97 -7.71 -1.64
CA VAL A 24 -10.22 -6.37 -1.09
C VAL A 24 -8.90 -5.72 -0.68
N ARG A 25 -8.02 -6.49 -0.04
CA ARG A 25 -6.72 -5.96 0.37
C ARG A 25 -5.88 -5.56 -0.84
N SER A 26 -5.90 -6.39 -1.88
CA SER A 26 -5.14 -6.09 -3.09
C SER A 26 -5.67 -4.85 -3.80
N ASP A 27 -7.00 -4.72 -3.89
CA ASP A 27 -7.59 -3.54 -4.50
C ASP A 27 -7.23 -2.28 -3.72
N THR A 28 -7.17 -2.39 -2.39
CA THR A 28 -6.79 -1.26 -1.55
C THR A 28 -5.33 -0.86 -1.80
N VAL A 29 -4.44 -1.83 -1.94
CA VAL A 29 -3.04 -1.54 -2.27
C VAL A 29 -2.94 -0.79 -3.60
N LYS A 30 -3.70 -1.21 -4.58
CA LYS A 30 -3.72 -0.52 -5.88
C LYS A 30 -4.26 0.91 -5.73
N PHE A 31 -5.26 1.09 -4.91
CA PHE A 31 -5.82 2.41 -4.66
C PHE A 31 -4.77 3.34 -4.04
N ILE A 32 -4.03 2.83 -3.06
CA ILE A 32 -2.95 3.61 -2.45
C ILE A 32 -1.94 4.01 -3.53
N GLY A 33 -1.62 3.07 -4.42
CA GLY A 33 -0.68 3.36 -5.51
C GLY A 33 -1.15 4.48 -6.42
N LYS A 34 -2.46 4.58 -6.62
CA LYS A 34 -3.03 5.63 -7.49
C LYS A 34 -2.96 7.01 -6.85
N MET A 35 -2.82 7.10 -5.54
CA MET A 35 -2.71 8.39 -4.88
C MET A 35 -1.45 9.15 -5.29
N GLY A 36 -0.37 8.43 -5.56
CA GLY A 36 0.83 9.02 -6.12
C GLY A 36 1.56 9.99 -5.23
N THR A 37 1.25 10.04 -3.94
CA THR A 37 1.91 10.95 -3.00
C THR A 37 3.11 10.28 -2.36
N ARG A 38 3.97 11.10 -1.74
CA ARG A 38 5.12 10.56 -1.02
C ARG A 38 4.66 9.70 0.15
N GLN A 39 3.62 10.12 0.86
CA GLN A 39 3.10 9.32 1.97
C GLN A 39 2.59 7.97 1.48
N ALA A 40 1.92 7.95 0.32
CA ALA A 40 1.47 6.69 -0.26
C ALA A 40 2.65 5.80 -0.60
N LEU A 41 3.72 6.37 -1.14
CA LEU A 41 4.93 5.60 -1.43
C LEU A 41 5.49 4.96 -0.17
N LEU A 42 5.62 5.73 0.91
CA LEU A 42 6.13 5.20 2.17
C LEU A 42 5.22 4.09 2.70
N ALA A 43 3.91 4.29 2.61
CA ALA A 43 2.96 3.28 3.06
C ALA A 43 3.12 1.98 2.27
N LEU A 44 3.29 2.09 0.96
CA LEU A 44 3.47 0.91 0.12
C LEU A 44 4.74 0.16 0.47
N LEU A 45 5.81 0.88 0.80
CA LEU A 45 7.07 0.25 1.19
C LEU A 45 6.89 -0.50 2.52
N GLU A 46 6.12 0.05 3.44
CA GLU A 46 5.82 -0.64 4.69
C GLU A 46 4.99 -1.90 4.44
N LEU A 47 4.01 -1.81 3.53
CA LEU A 47 3.22 -2.98 3.18
C LEU A 47 4.09 -4.05 2.53
N ALA A 48 5.04 -3.66 1.70
CA ALA A 48 5.95 -4.60 1.06
C ALA A 48 6.82 -5.33 2.08
N ALA A 49 7.04 -4.73 3.25
CA ALA A 49 7.84 -5.33 4.30
C ALA A 49 7.00 -6.06 5.34
N ASN A 50 5.69 -6.11 5.18
CA ASN A 50 4.80 -6.69 6.17
C ASN A 50 4.70 -8.21 5.97
N ASP A 51 5.29 -8.97 6.89
CA ASP A 51 5.34 -10.42 6.80
C ASP A 51 3.97 -11.08 6.89
N GLN A 52 2.97 -10.39 7.42
CA GLN A 52 1.63 -10.96 7.54
C GLN A 52 0.89 -10.99 6.21
N LEU A 53 1.32 -10.19 5.26
CA LEU A 53 0.71 -10.19 3.95
C LEU A 53 1.28 -11.35 3.11
N THR A 54 0.48 -11.82 2.15
CA THR A 54 0.95 -12.86 1.26
C THR A 54 2.06 -12.33 0.37
N LYS A 55 2.83 -13.24 -0.21
CA LYS A 55 3.89 -12.85 -1.12
C LYS A 55 3.34 -12.02 -2.28
N SER A 56 2.18 -12.41 -2.81
CA SER A 56 1.55 -11.68 -3.91
C SER A 56 1.22 -10.26 -3.52
N GLU A 57 0.70 -10.08 -2.30
CA GLU A 57 0.33 -8.74 -1.83
C GLU A 57 1.57 -7.87 -1.65
N ARG A 58 2.64 -8.45 -1.11
CA ARG A 58 3.88 -7.70 -0.92
C ARG A 58 4.49 -7.30 -2.27
N GLU A 59 4.45 -8.22 -3.24
CA GLU A 59 4.96 -7.92 -4.58
C GLU A 59 4.13 -6.84 -5.24
N LEU A 60 2.82 -6.87 -5.04
CA LEU A 60 1.95 -5.83 -5.58
C LEU A 60 2.30 -4.47 -4.98
N ALA A 61 2.57 -4.43 -3.68
CA ALA A 61 2.96 -3.18 -3.02
C ALA A 61 4.25 -2.63 -3.62
N VAL A 62 5.22 -3.51 -3.88
CA VAL A 62 6.47 -3.09 -4.52
C VAL A 62 6.20 -2.53 -5.91
N LYS A 63 5.35 -3.18 -6.68
CA LYS A 63 5.02 -2.73 -8.02
C LYS A 63 4.39 -1.35 -8.00
N GLN A 64 3.45 -1.14 -7.07
CA GLN A 64 2.79 0.16 -6.96
C GLN A 64 3.77 1.24 -6.51
N ALA A 65 4.68 0.91 -5.60
CA ALA A 65 5.70 1.85 -5.16
C ALA A 65 6.59 2.27 -6.32
N ARG A 66 6.99 1.32 -7.15
CA ARG A 66 7.81 1.63 -8.33
C ARG A 66 7.07 2.56 -9.29
N ASN A 67 5.77 2.35 -9.45
CA ASN A 67 4.98 3.20 -10.33
C ASN A 67 4.99 4.65 -9.85
N ILE A 68 4.89 4.86 -8.55
CA ILE A 68 4.95 6.21 -7.98
C ILE A 68 6.32 6.83 -8.25
N ILE A 69 7.38 6.08 -8.03
CA ILE A 69 8.73 6.58 -8.25
C ILE A 69 8.92 6.98 -9.71
N LYS A 70 8.42 6.17 -10.63
CA LYS A 70 8.52 6.48 -12.05
C LYS A 70 7.76 7.75 -12.40
N SER A 71 6.63 7.98 -11.75
CA SER A 71 5.79 9.14 -12.04
C SER A 71 6.40 10.44 -11.58
N GLU A 72 7.31 10.37 -10.61
CA GLU A 72 7.90 11.58 -10.02
C GLU A 72 9.01 12.17 -10.85
N ARG A 73 9.35 11.59 -11.95
CA ARG A 73 10.48 12.03 -12.77
C ARG A 73 10.22 13.34 -13.49
#